data_a9e79e792e20ee0133def9bdcd36a1a7
#
_entry.id   a9e79e792e20ee0133def9bdcd36a1a7
#
_cell.length_a   1.000
_cell.length_b   1.000
_cell.length_c   1.000
_cell.angle_alpha   90.00
_cell.angle_beta   90.00
_cell.angle_gamma   90.00
#
_symmetry.space_group_name_H-M   'P 1'
#
loop_
_entity.id
_entity.type
_entity.pdbx_description
1 polymer ?
#
loop_
_entity_poly.entity_id
_entity_poly.type
_entity_poly.pdbx_seq_one_letter_code
_entity_poly.pdbx_strand_id
1 'polypeptide(L)'
;MSCRRQNSERPRAGTQIPYSAKTSFLLFFLLATHLLAQTTESDRPVPILTGTAGYFNFVTAGQNQLDAQINPVVLLPLGDHWLVESRAEFEGAFQRPPDGGAYGGMVSKNLDYAQVDYIASPFVTVTVGRFLTPFGIFNERLYPIWIRSLQQDPLILPLSAESNDGMMLRGGFPVNARVNFNYAAYVSAISTGHSNLQSNRDVGGRMGVFLPGPRIEFGASWQKLLQDQRTNSFGFHFAWQPTRLPLSLHSEYARSNQGSGYWVDGAYRFSQVFLWQKVMRHLEFAARGEQFFNGQIPPDEAEALGLPGANTREGEFGLNYYLRDGLKLVGSYGRQFSFAGNFNLWTAGIAYRFAVPLGRAAQ
;
A
#
# COMPACT_ATOMS: atom_id res chain seq x y z
N MET A 1 -32.82 40.22 -18.07
CA MET A 1 -31.83 39.14 -18.23
C MET A 1 -30.48 39.71 -17.82
N SER A 2 -30.09 39.58 -16.58
CA SER A 2 -28.92 40.20 -16.00
C SER A 2 -28.05 39.09 -15.42
N CYS A 3 -26.90 38.84 -16.03
CA CYS A 3 -25.91 37.87 -15.62
C CYS A 3 -25.04 38.49 -14.52
N ARG A 4 -25.25 38.05 -13.27
CA ARG A 4 -24.42 38.46 -12.13
C ARG A 4 -23.19 37.55 -12.10
N ARG A 5 -22.01 38.10 -12.36
CA ARG A 5 -20.71 37.50 -12.06
C ARG A 5 -20.54 37.46 -10.53
N GLN A 6 -20.40 36.29 -9.96
CA GLN A 6 -19.87 36.11 -8.62
C GLN A 6 -18.34 35.99 -8.70
N ASN A 7 -17.66 36.98 -8.17
CA ASN A 7 -16.21 36.90 -7.87
C ASN A 7 -16.04 36.02 -6.64
N SER A 8 -15.41 34.85 -6.82
CA SER A 8 -14.92 34.05 -5.69
C SER A 8 -13.51 34.53 -5.35
N GLU A 9 -13.37 35.28 -4.30
CA GLU A 9 -12.09 35.58 -3.67
C GLU A 9 -11.52 34.29 -3.05
N ARG A 10 -10.32 33.91 -3.50
CA ARG A 10 -9.55 32.83 -2.89
C ARG A 10 -8.86 33.36 -1.61
N PRO A 11 -8.97 32.72 -0.47
CA PRO A 11 -8.14 33.06 0.67
C PRO A 11 -6.72 32.58 0.44
N ARG A 12 -5.77 33.49 0.46
CA ARG A 12 -4.34 33.19 0.59
C ARG A 12 -4.09 32.75 2.04
N ALA A 13 -4.05 31.46 2.31
CA ALA A 13 -3.56 30.93 3.55
C ALA A 13 -2.04 30.72 3.47
N GLY A 14 -1.29 31.70 3.96
CA GLY A 14 0.12 31.53 4.29
C GLY A 14 0.22 30.63 5.53
N THR A 15 0.52 29.36 5.37
CA THR A 15 0.70 28.41 6.46
C THR A 15 2.07 28.66 7.08
N GLN A 16 2.11 29.42 8.17
CA GLN A 16 3.25 29.43 9.08
C GLN A 16 3.26 28.10 9.84
N ILE A 17 4.26 27.27 9.60
CA ILE A 17 4.49 26.00 10.31
C ILE A 17 4.90 26.38 11.74
N PRO A 18 4.15 26.01 12.79
CA PRO A 18 4.52 26.31 14.16
C PRO A 18 5.82 25.58 14.52
N TYR A 19 6.77 26.32 15.09
CA TYR A 19 8.11 25.85 15.51
C TYR A 19 8.07 24.68 16.53
N SER A 20 6.93 24.40 17.17
CA SER A 20 6.78 23.35 18.16
C SER A 20 6.86 21.91 17.62
N ALA A 21 6.47 21.69 16.36
CA ALA A 21 6.50 20.34 15.76
C ALA A 21 7.93 19.87 15.45
N LYS A 22 8.86 20.81 15.15
CA LYS A 22 10.26 20.46 14.85
C LYS A 22 11.02 20.03 16.09
N THR A 23 10.71 20.62 17.25
CA THR A 23 11.38 20.30 18.53
C THR A 23 10.93 18.95 19.08
N SER A 24 9.67 18.56 18.90
CA SER A 24 9.18 17.27 19.39
C SER A 24 9.76 16.08 18.62
N PHE A 25 9.94 16.21 17.30
CA PHE A 25 10.52 15.16 16.48
C PHE A 25 12.02 14.97 16.78
N LEU A 26 12.75 16.07 17.03
CA LEU A 26 14.17 16.03 17.40
C LEU A 26 14.38 15.44 18.81
N LEU A 27 13.44 15.69 19.74
CA LEU A 27 13.50 15.16 21.11
C LEU A 27 13.26 13.64 21.12
N PHE A 28 12.38 13.14 20.28
CA PHE A 28 12.12 11.70 20.16
C PHE A 28 13.33 10.97 19.59
N PHE A 29 14.02 11.57 18.62
CA PHE A 29 15.24 11.02 18.04
C PHE A 29 16.43 11.04 19.04
N LEU A 30 16.54 12.08 19.86
CA LEU A 30 17.58 12.21 20.90
C LEU A 30 17.34 11.26 22.09
N LEU A 31 16.08 11.02 22.49
CA LEU A 31 15.77 10.04 23.53
C LEU A 31 16.05 8.60 23.09
N ALA A 32 15.83 8.28 21.81
CA ALA A 32 16.15 6.96 21.26
C ALA A 32 17.65 6.67 21.27
N THR A 33 18.50 7.68 21.09
CA THR A 33 19.96 7.50 21.08
C THR A 33 20.54 7.25 22.48
N HIS A 34 19.92 7.73 23.55
CA HIS A 34 20.39 7.49 24.92
C HIS A 34 20.02 6.11 25.49
N LEU A 35 18.93 5.50 25.00
CA LEU A 35 18.53 4.14 25.40
C LEU A 35 19.43 3.04 24.82
N LEU A 36 20.21 3.32 23.78
CA LEU A 36 21.08 2.36 23.09
C LEU A 36 22.46 2.15 23.80
N ALA A 37 22.73 2.83 24.92
CA ALA A 37 24.07 2.87 25.51
C ALA A 37 24.37 1.76 26.54
N GLN A 38 23.51 0.78 26.79
CA GLN A 38 23.67 -0.14 27.92
C GLN A 38 23.50 -1.63 27.63
N THR A 39 23.90 -2.16 26.48
CA THR A 39 23.88 -3.61 26.25
C THR A 39 25.23 -4.14 25.75
N THR A 40 25.63 -5.30 26.27
CA THR A 40 26.82 -6.06 25.92
C THR A 40 26.97 -6.38 24.43
N GLU A 41 28.18 -6.39 23.93
CA GLU A 41 28.66 -6.22 22.56
C GLU A 41 28.29 -7.30 21.51
N SER A 42 27.57 -8.38 21.80
CA SER A 42 27.53 -9.51 20.87
C SER A 42 26.28 -9.69 20.00
N ASP A 43 25.11 -9.07 20.32
CA ASP A 43 23.87 -9.31 19.57
C ASP A 43 22.93 -8.09 19.52
N ARG A 44 23.45 -6.91 19.27
CA ARG A 44 22.58 -5.73 19.16
C ARG A 44 21.85 -5.73 17.83
N PRO A 45 20.53 -5.76 17.83
CA PRO A 45 19.76 -5.60 16.61
C PRO A 45 20.06 -4.24 15.98
N VAL A 46 20.41 -4.23 14.68
CA VAL A 46 20.82 -3.04 13.95
C VAL A 46 19.60 -2.33 13.39
N PRO A 47 19.39 -1.04 13.67
CA PRO A 47 18.36 -0.25 12.99
C PRO A 47 18.56 -0.23 11.48
N ILE A 48 17.48 -0.29 10.72
CA ILE A 48 17.51 -0.33 9.26
C ILE A 48 16.64 0.80 8.71
N LEU A 49 17.23 1.58 7.81
CA LEU A 49 16.49 2.43 6.90
C LEU A 49 16.33 1.68 5.57
N THR A 50 15.13 1.35 5.21
CA THR A 50 14.81 0.72 3.93
C THR A 50 13.70 1.48 3.22
N GLY A 51 13.32 1.06 2.05
CA GLY A 51 12.21 1.68 1.35
C GLY A 51 12.30 1.53 -0.15
N THR A 52 11.45 2.30 -0.82
CA THR A 52 11.36 2.32 -2.27
C THR A 52 11.38 3.74 -2.79
N ALA A 53 11.91 3.92 -3.99
CA ALA A 53 11.80 5.15 -4.77
C ALA A 53 11.34 4.78 -6.17
N GLY A 54 10.49 5.59 -6.78
CA GLY A 54 9.96 5.34 -8.11
C GLY A 54 9.75 6.61 -8.90
N TYR A 55 9.80 6.45 -10.21
CA TYR A 55 9.37 7.47 -11.16
C TYR A 55 8.56 6.79 -12.24
N PHE A 56 7.33 7.23 -12.42
CA PHE A 56 6.37 6.63 -13.34
C PHE A 56 5.73 7.68 -14.22
N ASN A 57 5.42 7.26 -15.42
CA ASN A 57 4.56 7.97 -16.34
C ASN A 57 3.29 7.15 -16.51
N PHE A 58 2.17 7.69 -16.08
CA PHE A 58 0.84 7.15 -16.29
C PHE A 58 0.14 7.91 -17.40
N VAL A 59 -0.47 7.19 -18.33
CA VAL A 59 -1.34 7.78 -19.36
C VAL A 59 -2.70 7.15 -19.24
N THR A 60 -3.69 7.93 -18.78
CA THR A 60 -5.07 7.50 -18.57
C THR A 60 -6.00 8.37 -19.40
N ALA A 61 -6.83 7.77 -20.25
CA ALA A 61 -7.75 8.49 -21.14
C ALA A 61 -7.07 9.58 -21.99
N GLY A 62 -5.80 9.37 -22.35
CA GLY A 62 -5.00 10.35 -23.12
C GLY A 62 -4.37 11.47 -22.29
N GLN A 63 -4.64 11.52 -20.98
CA GLN A 63 -3.97 12.45 -20.07
C GLN A 63 -2.69 11.81 -19.54
N ASN A 64 -1.62 12.61 -19.52
CA ASN A 64 -0.32 12.19 -19.05
C ASN A 64 -0.07 12.72 -17.64
N GLN A 65 0.29 11.82 -16.71
CA GLN A 65 0.68 12.12 -15.35
C GLN A 65 2.08 11.58 -15.09
N LEU A 66 2.92 12.39 -14.52
CA LEU A 66 4.26 12.03 -14.05
C LEU A 66 4.22 11.93 -12.54
N ASP A 67 4.59 10.77 -12.01
CA ASP A 67 4.67 10.50 -10.59
C ASP A 67 6.10 10.23 -10.17
N ALA A 68 6.56 10.97 -9.17
CA ALA A 68 7.83 10.72 -8.49
C ALA A 68 7.54 10.45 -7.02
N GLN A 69 7.89 9.26 -6.53
CA GLN A 69 7.59 8.89 -5.15
C GLN A 69 8.78 8.28 -4.43
N ILE A 70 8.84 8.51 -3.12
CA ILE A 70 9.77 7.86 -2.21
C ILE A 70 9.04 7.45 -0.93
N ASN A 71 9.20 6.17 -0.57
CA ASN A 71 8.52 5.54 0.56
C ASN A 71 9.58 4.99 1.54
N PRO A 72 10.20 5.84 2.39
CA PRO A 72 11.16 5.39 3.38
C PRO A 72 10.47 4.61 4.50
N VAL A 73 11.12 3.54 4.92
CA VAL A 73 10.72 2.69 6.04
C VAL A 73 11.84 2.66 7.06
N VAL A 74 11.53 2.97 8.30
CA VAL A 74 12.46 2.86 9.43
C VAL A 74 12.05 1.64 10.27
N LEU A 75 13.00 0.75 10.51
CA LEU A 75 12.86 -0.40 11.40
C LEU A 75 13.85 -0.24 12.53
N LEU A 76 13.35 -0.10 13.76
CA LEU A 76 14.15 0.10 14.96
C LEU A 76 13.83 -0.99 15.98
N PRO A 77 14.55 -2.12 15.95
CA PRO A 77 14.42 -3.14 16.98
C PRO A 77 15.01 -2.68 18.31
N LEU A 78 14.30 -2.86 19.40
CA LEU A 78 14.66 -2.48 20.75
C LEU A 78 14.66 -3.72 21.67
N GLY A 79 15.78 -4.40 21.74
CA GLY A 79 15.90 -5.69 22.40
C GLY A 79 15.12 -6.78 21.67
N ASP A 80 14.73 -7.82 22.41
CA ASP A 80 14.19 -9.07 21.84
C ASP A 80 12.69 -9.01 21.56
N HIS A 81 11.97 -8.06 22.16
CA HIS A 81 10.51 -8.04 22.18
C HIS A 81 9.89 -6.81 21.53
N TRP A 82 10.66 -5.75 21.30
CA TRP A 82 10.10 -4.50 20.82
C TRP A 82 10.63 -4.14 19.43
N LEU A 83 9.73 -3.75 18.56
CA LEU A 83 10.07 -3.20 17.25
C LEU A 83 9.30 -1.90 17.03
N VAL A 84 10.00 -0.82 16.68
CA VAL A 84 9.37 0.40 16.19
C VAL A 84 9.49 0.44 14.69
N GLU A 85 8.36 0.59 14.01
CA GLU A 85 8.29 0.66 12.57
C GLU A 85 7.58 1.93 12.11
N SER A 86 8.05 2.51 11.02
CA SER A 86 7.39 3.66 10.41
C SER A 86 7.62 3.65 8.91
N ARG A 87 6.56 3.95 8.13
CA ARG A 87 6.64 4.22 6.69
C ARG A 87 5.94 5.53 6.40
N ALA A 88 6.63 6.41 5.70
CA ALA A 88 6.06 7.60 5.13
C ALA A 88 6.06 7.49 3.60
N GLU A 89 5.13 8.16 2.97
CA GLU A 89 5.05 8.31 1.53
C GLU A 89 5.17 9.79 1.15
N PHE A 90 6.07 10.07 0.23
CA PHE A 90 6.22 11.38 -0.39
C PHE A 90 6.02 11.19 -1.90
N GLU A 91 5.00 11.82 -2.44
CA GLU A 91 4.64 11.68 -3.83
C GLU A 91 4.50 13.07 -4.48
N GLY A 92 5.10 13.22 -5.65
CA GLY A 92 4.92 14.37 -6.52
C GLY A 92 4.19 13.94 -7.78
N ALA A 93 2.90 14.25 -7.87
CA ALA A 93 2.06 13.97 -9.03
C ALA A 93 1.94 15.24 -9.90
N PHE A 94 2.35 15.16 -11.15
CA PHE A 94 2.36 16.26 -12.11
C PHE A 94 1.58 15.86 -13.36
N GLN A 95 0.54 16.61 -13.67
CA GLN A 95 -0.33 16.34 -14.81
C GLN A 95 -0.30 17.51 -15.81
N ARG A 96 -0.28 17.18 -17.09
CA ARG A 96 -0.42 18.17 -18.15
C ARG A 96 -1.89 18.46 -18.38
N PRO A 97 -2.30 19.74 -18.41
CA PRO A 97 -3.68 20.11 -18.77
C PRO A 97 -4.05 19.65 -20.18
N PRO A 98 -5.31 19.34 -20.47
CA PRO A 98 -5.76 18.90 -21.79
C PRO A 98 -5.51 19.92 -22.92
N ASP A 99 -5.45 21.21 -22.60
CA ASP A 99 -5.14 22.31 -23.51
C ASP A 99 -3.66 22.43 -23.89
N GLY A 100 -2.81 21.56 -23.34
CA GLY A 100 -1.39 21.52 -23.65
C GLY A 100 -0.52 22.52 -22.90
N GLY A 101 -1.02 23.13 -21.82
CA GLY A 101 -0.31 24.04 -20.95
C GLY A 101 0.87 23.41 -20.19
N ALA A 102 1.48 24.18 -19.29
CA ALA A 102 2.54 23.69 -18.41
C ALA A 102 2.03 22.61 -17.45
N TYR A 103 2.90 21.66 -17.07
CA TYR A 103 2.57 20.69 -16.05
C TYR A 103 2.22 21.39 -14.74
N GLY A 104 1.04 21.10 -14.22
CA GLY A 104 0.62 21.45 -12.86
C GLY A 104 0.65 20.20 -11.99
N GLY A 105 0.85 20.37 -10.71
CA GLY A 105 0.89 19.22 -9.82
C GLY A 105 0.91 19.58 -8.36
N MET A 106 0.88 18.53 -7.53
CA MET A 106 0.95 18.63 -6.09
C MET A 106 2.01 17.68 -5.54
N VAL A 107 2.51 18.01 -4.37
CA VAL A 107 3.32 17.09 -3.56
C VAL A 107 2.50 16.69 -2.36
N SER A 108 2.19 15.41 -2.26
CA SER A 108 1.53 14.80 -1.11
C SER A 108 2.57 14.22 -0.13
N LYS A 109 2.16 14.11 1.12
CA LYS A 109 2.97 13.53 2.21
C LYS A 109 2.01 12.74 3.09
N ASN A 110 2.18 11.46 3.13
CA ASN A 110 1.34 10.58 3.94
C ASN A 110 2.21 9.83 4.95
N LEU A 111 1.66 9.58 6.12
CA LEU A 111 2.21 8.64 7.08
C LEU A 111 1.38 7.37 7.00
N ASP A 112 1.90 6.36 6.30
CA ASP A 112 1.18 5.11 6.10
C ASP A 112 1.05 4.34 7.41
N TYR A 113 2.17 4.20 8.13
CA TYR A 113 2.17 3.68 9.49
C TYR A 113 3.31 4.25 10.34
N ALA A 114 3.07 4.31 11.65
CA ALA A 114 4.05 4.57 12.70
C ALA A 114 3.58 3.83 13.95
N GLN A 115 4.19 2.71 14.22
CA GLN A 115 3.73 1.75 15.21
C GLN A 115 4.84 1.22 16.09
N VAL A 116 4.43 0.74 17.25
CA VAL A 116 5.26 -0.01 18.18
C VAL A 116 4.68 -1.40 18.30
N ASP A 117 5.47 -2.40 17.99
CA ASP A 117 5.14 -3.80 18.13
C ASP A 117 5.78 -4.38 19.39
N TYR A 118 4.99 -5.03 20.21
CA TYR A 118 5.43 -5.86 21.30
C TYR A 118 5.24 -7.34 20.96
N ILE A 119 6.32 -8.04 20.76
CA ILE A 119 6.36 -9.48 20.45
C ILE A 119 6.25 -10.25 21.74
N ALA A 120 5.01 -10.54 22.18
CA ALA A 120 4.76 -11.23 23.43
C ALA A 120 5.15 -12.71 23.37
N SER A 121 5.06 -13.33 22.18
CA SER A 121 5.47 -14.70 21.90
C SER A 121 5.61 -14.89 20.38
N PRO A 122 6.15 -16.04 19.91
CA PRO A 122 6.18 -16.35 18.48
C PRO A 122 4.78 -16.37 17.81
N PHE A 123 3.72 -16.40 18.59
CA PHE A 123 2.34 -16.52 18.13
C PHE A 123 1.52 -15.24 18.30
N VAL A 124 2.01 -14.28 19.09
CA VAL A 124 1.24 -13.11 19.50
C VAL A 124 2.12 -11.85 19.45
N THR A 125 1.70 -10.88 18.67
CA THR A 125 2.25 -9.52 18.63
C THR A 125 1.14 -8.54 18.92
N VAL A 126 1.42 -7.58 19.79
CA VAL A 126 0.54 -6.43 20.06
C VAL A 126 1.15 -5.22 19.38
N THR A 127 0.37 -4.58 18.52
CA THR A 127 0.75 -3.37 17.79
C THR A 127 -0.03 -2.18 18.33
N VAL A 128 0.63 -1.06 18.56
CA VAL A 128 0.00 0.19 19.01
C VAL A 128 0.54 1.35 18.16
N GLY A 129 -0.36 2.24 17.76
CA GLY A 129 -0.05 3.41 16.95
C GLY A 129 -0.85 3.42 15.66
N ARG A 130 -0.26 4.01 14.61
CA ARG A 130 -0.81 3.98 13.26
C ARG A 130 -0.31 2.74 12.54
N PHE A 131 -1.21 1.92 12.06
CA PHE A 131 -0.90 0.67 11.35
C PHE A 131 -1.73 0.54 10.08
N LEU A 132 -1.23 -0.25 9.12
CA LEU A 132 -2.01 -0.60 7.92
C LEU A 132 -3.17 -1.49 8.32
N THR A 133 -4.34 -1.19 7.79
CA THR A 133 -5.55 -1.99 8.04
C THR A 133 -5.38 -3.41 7.52
N PRO A 134 -5.54 -4.43 8.37
CA PRO A 134 -5.42 -5.83 7.95
C PRO A 134 -6.69 -6.28 7.22
N PHE A 135 -6.94 -5.70 6.05
CA PHE A 135 -8.04 -6.06 5.17
C PHE A 135 -7.48 -6.55 3.83
N GLY A 136 -7.83 -7.75 3.42
CA GLY A 136 -7.23 -8.38 2.25
C GLY A 136 -5.73 -8.66 2.38
N ILE A 137 -5.01 -8.65 1.25
CA ILE A 137 -3.56 -8.81 1.17
C ILE A 137 -2.87 -7.65 0.44
N PHE A 138 -3.60 -6.87 -0.38
CA PHE A 138 -2.98 -5.83 -1.18
C PHE A 138 -2.37 -4.74 -0.30
N ASN A 139 -3.13 -4.19 0.62
CA ASN A 139 -2.73 -3.07 1.45
C ASN A 139 -1.45 -3.35 2.28
N GLU A 140 -1.41 -4.48 2.99
CA GLU A 140 -0.25 -4.80 3.84
C GLU A 140 0.94 -5.39 3.08
N ARG A 141 0.71 -6.14 2.00
CA ARG A 141 1.76 -6.99 1.40
C ARG A 141 2.15 -6.61 -0.01
N LEU A 142 1.23 -6.09 -0.81
CA LEU A 142 1.45 -5.82 -2.23
C LEU A 142 1.57 -4.33 -2.56
N TYR A 143 1.16 -3.45 -1.64
CA TYR A 143 1.15 -2.00 -1.85
C TYR A 143 2.51 -1.38 -2.24
N PRO A 144 3.68 -1.78 -1.69
CA PRO A 144 4.94 -1.15 -2.04
C PRO A 144 5.28 -1.30 -3.54
N ILE A 145 5.64 -0.20 -4.20
CA ILE A 145 5.91 -0.11 -5.65
C ILE A 145 6.95 -1.11 -6.18
N TRP A 146 7.87 -1.55 -5.32
CA TRP A 146 8.85 -2.58 -5.68
C TRP A 146 8.21 -3.97 -5.74
N ILE A 147 7.25 -4.26 -4.86
CA ILE A 147 6.60 -5.56 -4.75
C ILE A 147 5.56 -5.74 -5.86
N ARG A 148 4.83 -4.69 -6.21
CA ARG A 148 3.79 -4.72 -7.25
C ARG A 148 4.37 -5.18 -8.58
N SER A 149 3.69 -6.07 -9.24
CA SER A 149 3.99 -6.46 -10.63
C SER A 149 3.38 -5.48 -11.64
N LEU A 150 2.23 -4.88 -11.31
CA LEU A 150 1.56 -3.80 -12.04
C LEU A 150 1.42 -2.59 -11.11
N GLN A 151 1.53 -1.37 -11.63
CA GLN A 151 1.62 -0.17 -10.78
C GLN A 151 0.26 0.48 -10.47
N GLN A 152 -0.77 0.20 -11.25
CA GLN A 152 -2.13 0.66 -10.96
C GLN A 152 -2.66 0.02 -9.67
N ASP A 153 -3.39 0.77 -8.87
CA ASP A 153 -4.06 0.25 -7.70
C ASP A 153 -5.34 -0.51 -8.09
N PRO A 154 -5.71 -1.58 -7.37
CA PRO A 154 -6.96 -2.28 -7.63
C PRO A 154 -8.19 -1.40 -7.41
N LEU A 155 -9.19 -1.50 -8.27
CA LEU A 155 -10.43 -0.73 -8.20
C LEU A 155 -11.20 -0.87 -6.87
N ILE A 156 -10.98 -1.97 -6.15
CA ILE A 156 -11.64 -2.25 -4.86
C ILE A 156 -10.87 -1.75 -3.64
N LEU A 157 -9.64 -1.25 -3.82
CA LEU A 157 -8.79 -0.83 -2.71
C LEU A 157 -9.48 0.18 -1.77
N PRO A 158 -10.21 1.20 -2.28
CA PRO A 158 -10.86 2.18 -1.42
C PRO A 158 -12.10 1.67 -0.65
N LEU A 159 -12.54 0.41 -0.84
CA LEU A 159 -13.63 -0.18 -0.06
C LEU A 159 -13.25 -0.49 1.40
N SER A 160 -11.99 -0.37 1.76
CA SER A 160 -11.48 -0.48 3.13
C SER A 160 -10.60 0.72 3.49
N ALA A 161 -10.46 1.01 4.76
CA ALA A 161 -9.51 2.01 5.22
C ALA A 161 -8.08 1.54 4.94
N GLU A 162 -7.21 2.45 4.51
CA GLU A 162 -5.80 2.14 4.25
C GLU A 162 -5.02 1.97 5.55
N SER A 163 -5.18 2.92 6.48
CA SER A 163 -4.48 2.95 7.77
C SER A 163 -5.43 3.33 8.90
N ASN A 164 -5.10 2.88 10.10
CA ASN A 164 -5.87 3.12 11.31
C ASN A 164 -4.98 3.49 12.50
N ASP A 165 -5.51 4.32 13.41
CA ASP A 165 -4.83 4.76 14.63
C ASP A 165 -5.46 4.09 15.86
N GLY A 166 -4.75 3.13 16.48
CA GLY A 166 -5.31 2.35 17.57
C GLY A 166 -4.43 1.21 18.06
N MET A 167 -5.05 0.07 18.27
CA MET A 167 -4.38 -1.16 18.72
C MET A 167 -4.76 -2.34 17.83
N MET A 168 -3.79 -3.20 17.59
CA MET A 168 -3.97 -4.44 16.84
C MET A 168 -3.30 -5.60 17.59
N LEU A 169 -3.98 -6.74 17.63
CA LEU A 169 -3.44 -8.02 18.04
C LEU A 169 -3.29 -8.88 16.80
N ARG A 170 -2.09 -9.35 16.51
CA ARG A 170 -1.83 -10.18 15.32
C ARG A 170 -0.89 -11.33 15.64
N GLY A 171 -0.93 -12.36 14.81
CA GLY A 171 -0.07 -13.51 14.98
C GLY A 171 -0.40 -14.65 14.06
N GLY A 172 0.19 -15.81 14.37
CA GLY A 172 -0.10 -17.04 13.66
C GLY A 172 0.49 -18.23 14.38
N PHE A 173 -0.06 -19.40 14.15
CA PHE A 173 0.41 -20.63 14.75
C PHE A 173 0.24 -21.82 13.80
N PRO A 174 1.15 -22.80 13.85
CA PRO A 174 0.98 -24.05 13.13
C PRO A 174 -0.12 -24.89 13.82
N VAL A 175 -1.17 -25.19 13.06
CA VAL A 175 -2.19 -26.17 13.51
C VAL A 175 -1.62 -27.58 13.42
N ASN A 176 -0.86 -27.83 12.36
CA ASN A 176 -0.08 -29.05 12.15
C ASN A 176 1.01 -28.78 11.09
N ALA A 177 1.81 -29.77 10.72
CA ALA A 177 2.89 -29.64 9.74
C ALA A 177 2.43 -29.20 8.32
N ARG A 178 1.13 -29.23 8.03
CA ARG A 178 0.57 -28.92 6.70
C ARG A 178 -0.31 -27.66 6.69
N VAL A 179 -0.64 -27.12 7.86
CA VAL A 179 -1.62 -26.04 8.01
C VAL A 179 -1.13 -25.04 9.04
N ASN A 180 -0.95 -23.80 8.62
CA ASN A 180 -0.72 -22.66 9.51
C ASN A 180 -1.93 -21.75 9.50
N PHE A 181 -2.32 -21.26 10.66
CA PHE A 181 -3.36 -20.26 10.83
C PHE A 181 -2.73 -18.91 11.14
N ASN A 182 -3.22 -17.84 10.53
CA ASN A 182 -2.84 -16.47 10.86
C ASN A 182 -4.07 -15.62 11.17
N TYR A 183 -3.88 -14.61 11.99
CA TYR A 183 -4.96 -13.73 12.41
C TYR A 183 -4.46 -12.31 12.69
N ALA A 184 -5.35 -11.34 12.54
CA ALA A 184 -5.23 -9.97 13.03
C ALA A 184 -6.60 -9.49 13.47
N ALA A 185 -6.67 -8.79 14.61
CA ALA A 185 -7.87 -8.14 15.11
C ALA A 185 -7.48 -6.77 15.63
N TYR A 186 -8.26 -5.73 15.33
CA TYR A 186 -7.89 -4.37 15.69
C TYR A 186 -9.10 -3.53 16.10
N VAL A 187 -8.80 -2.48 16.82
CA VAL A 187 -9.70 -1.39 17.13
C VAL A 187 -9.00 -0.06 16.90
N SER A 188 -9.60 0.79 16.09
CA SER A 188 -9.22 2.18 15.88
C SER A 188 -10.17 3.08 16.65
N ALA A 189 -9.62 3.83 17.59
CA ALA A 189 -10.38 4.73 18.46
C ALA A 189 -10.27 6.20 18.06
N ILE A 190 -9.26 6.53 17.25
CA ILE A 190 -8.95 7.90 16.85
C ILE A 190 -9.50 8.14 15.45
N SER A 191 -10.27 9.22 15.31
CA SER A 191 -10.72 9.71 14.01
C SER A 191 -10.05 11.05 13.72
N THR A 192 -9.41 11.18 12.60
CA THR A 192 -8.85 12.44 12.12
C THR A 192 -9.11 12.61 10.62
N GLY A 193 -9.60 13.81 10.26
CA GLY A 193 -9.78 14.22 8.86
C GLY A 193 -8.58 15.00 8.30
N HIS A 194 -7.43 14.99 8.99
CA HIS A 194 -6.23 15.65 8.49
C HIS A 194 -5.72 14.92 7.24
N SER A 195 -5.50 15.64 6.14
CA SER A 195 -5.20 15.07 4.81
C SER A 195 -4.02 14.08 4.80
N ASN A 196 -3.04 14.26 5.69
CA ASN A 196 -1.84 13.41 5.74
C ASN A 196 -1.92 12.32 6.84
N LEU A 197 -3.01 12.27 7.59
CA LEU A 197 -3.17 11.39 8.76
C LEU A 197 -4.63 10.95 8.89
N GLN A 198 -5.27 10.63 7.76
CA GLN A 198 -6.65 10.17 7.78
C GLN A 198 -6.77 8.86 8.57
N SER A 199 -7.71 8.82 9.49
CA SER A 199 -8.06 7.64 10.28
C SER A 199 -9.52 7.70 10.66
N ASN A 200 -10.14 6.54 10.70
CA ASN A 200 -11.53 6.38 11.08
C ASN A 200 -11.64 5.59 12.39
N ARG A 201 -12.72 5.82 13.14
CA ARG A 201 -13.07 4.90 14.23
C ARG A 201 -13.68 3.67 13.63
N ASP A 202 -12.98 2.56 13.73
CA ASP A 202 -13.44 1.28 13.21
C ASP A 202 -12.93 0.09 14.04
N VAL A 203 -13.47 -1.06 13.76
CA VAL A 203 -13.07 -2.33 14.33
C VAL A 203 -13.09 -3.38 13.24
N GLY A 204 -12.14 -4.28 13.27
CA GLY A 204 -12.09 -5.32 12.25
C GLY A 204 -11.01 -6.35 12.49
N GLY A 205 -10.78 -7.13 11.46
CA GLY A 205 -9.72 -8.13 11.49
C GLY A 205 -9.69 -9.00 10.25
N ARG A 206 -8.67 -9.82 10.22
CA ARG A 206 -8.42 -10.81 9.17
C ARG A 206 -8.06 -12.14 9.81
N MET A 207 -8.49 -13.21 9.18
CA MET A 207 -8.04 -14.57 9.47
C MET A 207 -7.66 -15.26 8.16
N GLY A 208 -6.63 -16.10 8.22
CA GLY A 208 -6.14 -16.82 7.06
C GLY A 208 -5.60 -18.19 7.39
N VAL A 209 -5.59 -19.04 6.40
CA VAL A 209 -5.01 -20.38 6.44
C VAL A 209 -3.96 -20.47 5.35
N PHE A 210 -2.75 -20.81 5.74
CA PHE A 210 -1.64 -21.05 4.83
C PHE A 210 -1.28 -22.55 4.82
N LEU A 211 -1.16 -23.09 3.61
CA LEU A 211 -0.76 -24.47 3.33
C LEU A 211 0.68 -24.49 2.83
N PRO A 212 1.68 -24.82 3.67
CA PRO A 212 3.10 -24.72 3.32
C PRO A 212 3.53 -25.58 2.13
N GLY A 213 2.94 -26.77 1.97
CA GLY A 213 3.25 -27.69 0.87
C GLY A 213 3.01 -27.07 -0.51
N PRO A 214 1.80 -26.71 -0.87
CA PRO A 214 1.48 -26.07 -2.14
C PRO A 214 1.75 -24.56 -2.14
N ARG A 215 2.06 -23.94 -0.98
CA ARG A 215 2.22 -22.49 -0.75
C ARG A 215 0.97 -21.71 -1.17
N ILE A 216 -0.17 -22.18 -0.70
CA ILE A 216 -1.47 -21.54 -0.90
C ILE A 216 -1.90 -20.87 0.41
N GLU A 217 -2.37 -19.64 0.31
CA GLU A 217 -3.05 -18.93 1.38
C GLU A 217 -4.44 -18.51 0.92
N PHE A 218 -5.41 -18.64 1.80
CA PHE A 218 -6.74 -18.05 1.64
C PHE A 218 -7.21 -17.52 2.98
N GLY A 219 -8.01 -16.47 2.95
CA GLY A 219 -8.53 -15.89 4.18
C GLY A 219 -9.69 -14.96 3.94
N ALA A 220 -10.23 -14.50 5.05
CA ALA A 220 -11.35 -13.59 5.10
C ALA A 220 -11.02 -12.39 6.00
N SER A 221 -11.60 -11.25 5.65
CA SER A 221 -11.46 -9.99 6.37
C SER A 221 -12.84 -9.40 6.64
N TRP A 222 -12.95 -8.71 7.75
CA TRP A 222 -14.11 -7.94 8.11
C TRP A 222 -13.70 -6.63 8.77
N GLN A 223 -14.40 -5.55 8.42
CA GLN A 223 -14.23 -4.23 8.99
C GLN A 223 -15.61 -3.61 9.25
N LYS A 224 -15.76 -2.91 10.34
CA LYS A 224 -16.95 -2.13 10.66
C LYS A 224 -16.57 -0.72 11.02
N LEU A 225 -16.98 0.24 10.21
CA LEU A 225 -16.88 1.67 10.51
C LEU A 225 -17.83 2.01 11.66
N LEU A 226 -17.34 2.64 12.73
CA LEU A 226 -18.09 2.97 13.94
C LEU A 226 -18.60 4.41 13.94
N GLN A 227 -18.27 5.18 12.91
CA GLN A 227 -18.69 6.57 12.72
C GLN A 227 -19.53 6.70 11.46
N ASP A 228 -20.20 7.83 11.31
CA ASP A 228 -21.03 8.18 10.15
C ASP A 228 -22.06 7.10 9.82
N GLN A 229 -21.98 6.50 8.66
CA GLN A 229 -22.96 5.52 8.18
C GLN A 229 -22.85 4.13 8.84
N ARG A 230 -21.86 3.88 9.67
CA ARG A 230 -21.61 2.58 10.35
C ARG A 230 -21.61 1.39 9.41
N THR A 231 -20.90 1.51 8.31
CA THR A 231 -20.85 0.49 7.26
C THR A 231 -20.01 -0.72 7.66
N ASN A 232 -20.35 -1.86 7.06
CA ASN A 232 -19.54 -3.07 7.15
C ASN A 232 -18.90 -3.35 5.81
N SER A 233 -17.62 -3.75 5.85
CA SER A 233 -16.89 -4.26 4.69
C SER A 233 -16.48 -5.71 4.95
N PHE A 234 -16.61 -6.55 3.94
CA PHE A 234 -16.20 -7.96 3.96
C PHE A 234 -15.26 -8.21 2.80
N GLY A 235 -14.22 -8.99 3.05
CA GLY A 235 -13.24 -9.34 2.04
C GLY A 235 -12.85 -10.81 2.11
N PHE A 236 -12.45 -11.35 0.96
CA PHE A 236 -11.81 -12.66 0.84
C PHE A 236 -10.55 -12.49 0.01
N HIS A 237 -9.51 -13.24 0.35
CA HIS A 237 -8.27 -13.22 -0.41
C HIS A 237 -7.75 -14.62 -0.67
N PHE A 238 -6.97 -14.71 -1.74
CA PHE A 238 -6.26 -15.90 -2.15
C PHE A 238 -4.86 -15.51 -2.62
N ALA A 239 -3.86 -16.30 -2.24
CA ALA A 239 -2.50 -16.16 -2.72
C ALA A 239 -1.89 -17.54 -3.00
N TRP A 240 -1.18 -17.69 -4.12
CA TRP A 240 -0.49 -18.91 -4.48
C TRP A 240 0.87 -18.62 -5.09
N GLN A 241 1.90 -19.21 -4.52
CA GLN A 241 3.28 -19.05 -4.95
C GLN A 241 4.00 -20.40 -4.95
N PRO A 242 3.76 -21.26 -5.97
CA PRO A 242 4.33 -22.60 -6.01
C PRO A 242 5.86 -22.59 -5.99
N THR A 243 6.47 -23.55 -5.29
CA THR A 243 7.94 -23.62 -5.16
C THR A 243 8.65 -24.02 -6.45
N ARG A 244 7.98 -24.77 -7.34
CA ARG A 244 8.58 -25.31 -8.57
C ARG A 244 8.45 -24.38 -9.77
N LEU A 245 7.56 -23.42 -9.73
CA LEU A 245 7.32 -22.47 -10.81
C LEU A 245 7.55 -21.06 -10.29
N PRO A 246 8.23 -20.21 -11.05
CA PRO A 246 8.40 -18.80 -10.72
C PRO A 246 7.13 -18.00 -11.02
N LEU A 247 6.02 -18.42 -10.43
CA LEU A 247 4.67 -17.90 -10.61
C LEU A 247 4.18 -17.36 -9.27
N SER A 248 3.55 -16.21 -9.27
CA SER A 248 2.71 -15.71 -8.19
C SER A 248 1.31 -15.45 -8.72
N LEU A 249 0.30 -15.82 -7.95
CA LEU A 249 -1.10 -15.55 -8.23
C LEU A 249 -1.75 -15.01 -6.97
N HIS A 250 -2.43 -13.88 -7.10
CA HIS A 250 -3.13 -13.22 -6.02
C HIS A 250 -4.54 -12.87 -6.46
N SER A 251 -5.46 -12.82 -5.52
CA SER A 251 -6.83 -12.37 -5.76
C SER A 251 -7.44 -11.84 -4.49
N GLU A 252 -8.26 -10.82 -4.62
CA GLU A 252 -9.13 -10.34 -3.56
C GLU A 252 -10.53 -10.07 -4.07
N TYR A 253 -11.49 -10.27 -3.21
CA TYR A 253 -12.85 -9.80 -3.31
C TYR A 253 -13.15 -8.91 -2.12
N ALA A 254 -13.78 -7.76 -2.36
CA ALA A 254 -14.28 -6.89 -1.30
C ALA A 254 -15.71 -6.46 -1.57
N ARG A 255 -16.46 -6.23 -0.50
CA ARG A 255 -17.85 -5.74 -0.55
C ARG A 255 -18.13 -4.84 0.64
N SER A 256 -18.76 -3.69 0.36
CA SER A 256 -19.35 -2.79 1.35
C SER A 256 -20.74 -2.31 0.83
N ASN A 257 -21.36 -1.35 1.51
CA ASN A 257 -22.52 -0.64 0.97
C ASN A 257 -22.19 0.28 -0.22
N GLN A 258 -20.93 0.67 -0.37
CA GLN A 258 -20.46 1.54 -1.46
C GLN A 258 -20.25 0.78 -2.77
N GLY A 259 -20.08 -0.53 -2.71
CA GLY A 259 -19.88 -1.37 -3.87
C GLY A 259 -19.30 -2.72 -3.52
N SER A 260 -18.98 -3.45 -4.56
CA SER A 260 -18.27 -4.73 -4.45
C SER A 260 -17.41 -4.96 -5.69
N GLY A 261 -16.42 -5.80 -5.57
CA GLY A 261 -15.60 -6.15 -6.73
C GLY A 261 -14.54 -7.15 -6.38
N TYR A 262 -13.75 -7.46 -7.38
CA TYR A 262 -12.62 -8.38 -7.24
C TYR A 262 -11.51 -8.01 -8.22
N TRP A 263 -10.32 -8.46 -7.90
CA TRP A 263 -9.20 -8.53 -8.83
C TRP A 263 -8.53 -9.88 -8.75
N VAL A 264 -7.91 -10.27 -9.85
CA VAL A 264 -7.05 -11.44 -9.98
C VAL A 264 -5.78 -10.97 -10.69
N ASP A 265 -4.65 -11.17 -10.08
CA ASP A 265 -3.34 -10.77 -10.58
C ASP A 265 -2.44 -12.00 -10.63
N GLY A 266 -1.63 -12.10 -11.68
CA GLY A 266 -0.66 -13.15 -11.86
C GLY A 266 0.64 -12.61 -12.44
N ALA A 267 1.78 -13.06 -11.90
CA ALA A 267 3.09 -12.72 -12.43
C ALA A 267 3.95 -13.96 -12.62
N TYR A 268 4.60 -14.07 -13.77
CA TYR A 268 5.51 -15.15 -14.10
C TYR A 268 6.89 -14.61 -14.47
N ARG A 269 7.91 -15.03 -13.73
CA ARG A 269 9.30 -14.67 -14.00
C ARG A 269 9.96 -15.72 -14.88
N PHE A 270 10.55 -15.31 -16.01
CA PHE A 270 11.14 -16.22 -16.98
C PHE A 270 12.50 -16.81 -16.56
N SER A 271 12.74 -16.96 -15.26
CA SER A 271 14.01 -17.47 -14.71
C SER A 271 14.38 -18.89 -15.12
N GLN A 272 13.39 -19.70 -15.54
CA GLN A 272 13.56 -21.09 -15.97
C GLN A 272 13.61 -21.27 -17.49
N VAL A 273 13.52 -20.17 -18.27
CA VAL A 273 13.56 -20.23 -19.73
C VAL A 273 15.01 -20.26 -20.21
N PHE A 274 15.38 -21.28 -21.00
CA PHE A 274 16.75 -21.46 -21.51
C PHE A 274 17.09 -20.52 -22.67
N LEU A 275 16.09 -20.13 -23.49
CA LEU A 275 16.29 -19.23 -24.60
C LEU A 275 16.67 -17.84 -24.12
N TRP A 276 17.81 -17.29 -24.59
CA TRP A 276 18.31 -15.97 -24.18
C TRP A 276 18.37 -15.78 -22.64
N GLN A 277 18.82 -16.79 -21.94
CA GLN A 277 18.78 -16.89 -20.49
C GLN A 277 19.32 -15.65 -19.77
N LYS A 278 20.37 -14.99 -20.32
CA LYS A 278 20.94 -13.76 -19.74
C LYS A 278 19.92 -12.61 -19.67
N VAL A 279 18.95 -12.56 -20.58
CA VAL A 279 17.88 -11.53 -20.61
C VAL A 279 16.62 -12.05 -19.94
N MET A 280 16.18 -13.26 -20.33
CA MET A 280 14.91 -13.82 -19.87
C MET A 280 14.82 -13.99 -18.34
N ARG A 281 15.90 -14.39 -17.67
CA ARG A 281 15.90 -14.54 -16.19
C ARG A 281 15.58 -13.25 -15.44
N HIS A 282 15.74 -12.09 -16.09
CA HIS A 282 15.46 -10.78 -15.53
C HIS A 282 14.07 -10.24 -15.93
N LEU A 283 13.37 -10.94 -16.82
CA LEU A 283 12.07 -10.54 -17.32
C LEU A 283 10.96 -11.22 -16.51
N GLU A 284 9.93 -10.46 -16.22
CA GLU A 284 8.69 -10.92 -15.58
C GLU A 284 7.50 -10.41 -16.40
N PHE A 285 6.57 -11.26 -16.72
CA PHE A 285 5.27 -10.91 -17.28
C PHE A 285 4.25 -10.91 -16.17
N ALA A 286 3.41 -9.88 -16.13
CA ALA A 286 2.30 -9.75 -15.21
C ALA A 286 1.00 -9.47 -15.95
N ALA A 287 -0.10 -9.94 -15.41
CA ALA A 287 -1.44 -9.63 -15.91
C ALA A 287 -2.43 -9.54 -14.77
N ARG A 288 -3.37 -8.60 -14.85
CA ARG A 288 -4.46 -8.41 -13.89
C ARG A 288 -5.78 -8.22 -14.61
N GLY A 289 -6.82 -8.87 -14.10
CA GLY A 289 -8.19 -8.63 -14.48
C GLY A 289 -8.99 -8.25 -13.25
N GLU A 290 -9.83 -7.21 -13.35
CA GLU A 290 -10.60 -6.73 -12.23
C GLU A 290 -11.98 -6.22 -12.64
N GLN A 291 -12.88 -6.23 -11.68
CA GLN A 291 -14.23 -5.70 -11.86
C GLN A 291 -14.73 -5.06 -10.56
N PHE A 292 -15.31 -3.88 -10.72
CA PHE A 292 -16.02 -3.16 -9.67
C PHE A 292 -17.51 -3.05 -10.03
N PHE A 293 -18.37 -3.29 -9.06
CA PHE A 293 -19.81 -3.10 -9.11
C PHE A 293 -20.19 -1.97 -8.16
N ASN A 294 -20.65 -0.86 -8.71
CA ASN A 294 -21.06 0.30 -7.93
C ASN A 294 -22.29 -0.05 -7.07
N GLY A 295 -22.24 0.34 -5.78
CA GLY A 295 -23.34 0.17 -4.81
C GLY A 295 -24.46 1.20 -4.92
N GLN A 296 -24.64 1.82 -6.08
CA GLN A 296 -25.61 2.90 -6.36
C GLN A 296 -25.28 4.22 -5.64
N ILE A 297 -23.98 4.44 -5.33
CA ILE A 297 -23.55 5.75 -4.86
C ILE A 297 -23.45 6.72 -6.05
N PRO A 298 -23.77 8.01 -5.86
CA PRO A 298 -23.61 9.03 -6.90
C PRO A 298 -22.16 9.13 -7.40
N PRO A 299 -21.94 9.46 -8.70
CA PRO A 299 -20.60 9.53 -9.26
C PRO A 299 -19.67 10.52 -8.57
N ASP A 300 -20.19 11.66 -8.10
CA ASP A 300 -19.46 12.67 -7.35
C ASP A 300 -19.03 12.19 -5.95
N GLU A 301 -19.89 11.42 -5.27
CA GLU A 301 -19.55 10.78 -4.01
C GLU A 301 -18.52 9.64 -4.24
N ALA A 302 -18.66 8.86 -5.30
CA ALA A 302 -17.72 7.81 -5.66
C ALA A 302 -16.33 8.39 -5.94
N GLU A 303 -16.23 9.48 -6.70
CA GLU A 303 -14.98 10.17 -6.99
C GLU A 303 -14.30 10.67 -5.70
N ALA A 304 -15.07 11.26 -4.78
CA ALA A 304 -14.56 11.70 -3.48
C ALA A 304 -14.00 10.57 -2.61
N LEU A 305 -14.49 9.34 -2.82
CA LEU A 305 -14.03 8.12 -2.14
C LEU A 305 -12.92 7.38 -2.91
N GLY A 306 -12.52 7.87 -4.08
CA GLY A 306 -11.57 7.17 -4.96
C GLY A 306 -12.14 5.91 -5.62
N LEU A 307 -13.48 5.73 -5.63
CA LEU A 307 -14.17 4.59 -6.21
C LEU A 307 -14.65 4.90 -7.64
N PRO A 308 -14.77 3.89 -8.51
CA PRO A 308 -15.42 4.08 -9.81
C PRO A 308 -16.88 4.53 -9.65
N GLY A 309 -17.27 5.61 -10.33
CA GLY A 309 -18.66 6.13 -10.33
C GLY A 309 -19.68 5.23 -11.02
N ALA A 310 -19.26 4.14 -11.66
CA ALA A 310 -20.09 3.18 -12.36
C ALA A 310 -19.48 1.78 -12.31
N ASN A 311 -20.26 0.78 -12.73
CA ASN A 311 -19.72 -0.57 -12.95
C ASN A 311 -18.55 -0.51 -13.92
N THR A 312 -17.38 -0.98 -13.48
CA THR A 312 -16.13 -0.85 -14.21
C THR A 312 -15.42 -2.20 -14.29
N ARG A 313 -14.87 -2.51 -15.47
CA ARG A 313 -14.01 -3.65 -15.71
C ARG A 313 -12.67 -3.16 -16.21
N GLU A 314 -11.61 -3.80 -15.78
CA GLU A 314 -10.27 -3.49 -16.26
C GLU A 314 -9.49 -4.75 -16.50
N GLY A 315 -8.67 -4.72 -17.56
CA GLY A 315 -7.68 -5.73 -17.85
C GLY A 315 -6.36 -5.04 -18.12
N GLU A 316 -5.30 -5.45 -17.44
CA GLU A 316 -3.97 -4.90 -17.56
C GLU A 316 -2.96 -6.04 -17.72
N PHE A 317 -1.93 -5.82 -18.55
CA PHE A 317 -0.76 -6.69 -18.65
C PHE A 317 0.51 -5.85 -18.72
N GLY A 318 1.61 -6.38 -18.20
CA GLY A 318 2.87 -5.67 -18.13
C GLY A 318 4.10 -6.56 -18.21
N LEU A 319 5.21 -5.89 -18.43
CA LEU A 319 6.55 -6.47 -18.43
C LEU A 319 7.43 -5.71 -17.45
N ASN A 320 8.05 -6.43 -16.54
CA ASN A 320 9.05 -5.91 -15.61
C ASN A 320 10.42 -6.45 -15.98
N TYR A 321 11.41 -5.59 -16.01
CA TYR A 321 12.80 -5.99 -16.27
C TYR A 321 13.67 -5.61 -15.06
N TYR A 322 14.23 -6.61 -14.39
CA TYR A 322 15.09 -6.44 -13.23
C TYR A 322 16.53 -6.22 -13.67
N LEU A 323 17.00 -4.97 -13.65
CA LEU A 323 18.34 -4.56 -14.07
C LEU A 323 19.43 -5.10 -13.13
N ARG A 324 19.19 -4.98 -11.84
CA ARG A 324 20.06 -5.42 -10.75
C ARG A 324 19.25 -5.56 -9.47
N ASP A 325 19.86 -6.04 -8.41
CA ASP A 325 19.22 -6.09 -7.10
C ASP A 325 18.71 -4.69 -6.69
N GLY A 326 17.42 -4.62 -6.41
CA GLY A 326 16.75 -3.39 -6.03
C GLY A 326 16.34 -2.45 -7.16
N LEU A 327 16.64 -2.70 -8.45
CA LEU A 327 16.28 -1.82 -9.56
C LEU A 327 15.50 -2.56 -10.64
N LYS A 328 14.27 -2.11 -10.94
CA LYS A 328 13.45 -2.66 -12.03
C LYS A 328 12.89 -1.57 -12.93
N LEU A 329 12.79 -1.86 -14.21
CA LEU A 329 11.97 -1.12 -15.16
C LEU A 329 10.61 -1.78 -15.23
N VAL A 330 9.57 -0.97 -15.35
CA VAL A 330 8.18 -1.43 -15.46
C VAL A 330 7.53 -0.82 -16.69
N GLY A 331 6.71 -1.61 -17.36
CA GLY A 331 5.89 -1.14 -18.46
C GLY A 331 4.61 -1.94 -18.53
N SER A 332 3.47 -1.29 -18.61
CA SER A 332 2.18 -1.96 -18.71
C SER A 332 1.23 -1.27 -19.67
N TYR A 333 0.28 -2.04 -20.15
CA TYR A 333 -0.87 -1.58 -20.92
C TYR A 333 -2.12 -2.22 -20.34
N GLY A 334 -3.13 -1.40 -20.15
CA GLY A 334 -4.45 -1.82 -19.71
C GLY A 334 -5.57 -1.17 -20.50
N ARG A 335 -6.75 -1.73 -20.36
CA ARG A 335 -7.97 -1.14 -20.88
C ARG A 335 -9.08 -1.24 -19.87
N GLN A 336 -9.67 -0.09 -19.60
CA GLN A 336 -10.83 0.04 -18.72
C GLN A 336 -12.09 0.18 -19.55
N PHE A 337 -13.15 -0.48 -19.10
CA PHE A 337 -14.49 -0.47 -19.67
C PHE A 337 -15.49 -0.06 -18.61
N SER A 338 -16.21 1.03 -18.84
CA SER A 338 -17.28 1.48 -17.95
C SER A 338 -18.42 2.12 -18.75
N PHE A 339 -19.56 2.33 -18.10
CA PHE A 339 -20.66 3.08 -18.71
C PHE A 339 -20.26 4.53 -19.03
N ALA A 340 -19.35 5.12 -18.28
CA ALA A 340 -18.83 6.46 -18.50
C ALA A 340 -17.87 6.57 -19.71
N GLY A 341 -17.47 5.45 -20.28
CA GLY A 341 -16.56 5.39 -21.44
C GLY A 341 -15.49 4.32 -21.27
N ASN A 342 -14.82 4.03 -22.38
CA ASN A 342 -13.72 3.09 -22.42
C ASN A 342 -12.43 3.86 -22.73
N PHE A 343 -11.36 3.55 -21.97
CA PHE A 343 -10.08 4.20 -22.21
C PHE A 343 -8.91 3.23 -21.98
N ASN A 344 -7.79 3.61 -22.56
CA ASN A 344 -6.55 2.87 -22.43
C ASN A 344 -5.75 3.44 -21.26
N LEU A 345 -5.03 2.54 -20.60
CA LEU A 345 -4.10 2.81 -19.51
C LEU A 345 -2.70 2.42 -19.96
N TRP A 346 -1.74 3.28 -19.76
CA TRP A 346 -0.34 2.97 -20.01
C TRP A 346 0.48 3.36 -18.80
N THR A 347 1.40 2.51 -18.42
CA THR A 347 2.38 2.83 -17.39
C THR A 347 3.78 2.51 -17.90
N ALA A 348 4.70 3.42 -17.69
CA ALA A 348 6.12 3.20 -17.91
C ALA A 348 6.91 3.84 -16.77
N GLY A 349 7.89 3.15 -16.23
CA GLY A 349 8.63 3.73 -15.10
C GLY A 349 9.79 2.88 -14.62
N ILE A 350 10.37 3.37 -13.54
CA ILE A 350 11.49 2.76 -12.84
C ILE A 350 11.19 2.72 -11.34
N ALA A 351 11.47 1.60 -10.70
CA ALA A 351 11.37 1.43 -9.27
C ALA A 351 12.70 0.95 -8.69
N TYR A 352 13.08 1.53 -7.56
CA TYR A 352 14.29 1.19 -6.84
C TYR A 352 13.97 0.86 -5.37
N ARG A 353 14.52 -0.24 -4.88
CA ARG A 353 14.48 -0.63 -3.46
C ARG A 353 15.85 -0.41 -2.86
N PHE A 354 15.89 0.24 -1.71
CA PHE A 354 17.11 0.44 -0.93
C PHE A 354 16.97 -0.15 0.47
N ALA A 355 18.10 -0.53 1.06
CA ALA A 355 18.20 -0.92 2.46
C ALA A 355 19.60 -0.53 2.98
N VAL A 356 19.61 0.26 4.04
CA VAL A 356 20.82 0.79 4.65
C VAL A 356 20.78 0.52 6.16
N PRO A 357 21.71 -0.26 6.72
CA PRO A 357 21.84 -0.39 8.16
C PRO A 357 22.29 0.95 8.77
N LEU A 358 21.63 1.42 9.83
CA LEU A 358 21.90 2.69 10.49
C LEU A 358 22.95 2.58 11.63
N GLY A 359 23.54 1.42 11.80
CA GLY A 359 24.61 1.16 12.78
C GLY A 359 25.81 0.49 12.12
N ARG A 360 26.99 0.64 12.72
CA ARG A 360 28.13 -0.23 12.36
C ARG A 360 27.79 -1.63 12.85
N ALA A 361 27.67 -2.59 11.93
CA ALA A 361 27.83 -3.98 12.34
C ALA A 361 29.18 -4.06 13.06
N ALA A 362 29.17 -4.53 14.31
CA ALA A 362 30.42 -4.87 14.97
C ALA A 362 31.12 -5.90 14.07
N GLN A 363 32.29 -5.51 13.55
CA GLN A 363 33.17 -6.42 12.79
C GLN A 363 33.83 -7.38 13.75
#